data_d6e4d0238111c2592d118d887af5a055
#
_entry.id   d6e4d0238111c2592d118d887af5a055
#
_cell.length_a   1.000
_cell.length_b   1.000
_cell.length_c   1.000
_cell.angle_alpha   90.00
_cell.angle_beta   90.00
_cell.angle_gamma   90.00
#
_symmetry.space_group_name_H-M   'P 1'
#
loop_
_entity.id
_entity.type
_entity.pdbx_description
1 polymer ?
#
loop_
_entity_poly.entity_id
_entity_poly.type
_entity_poly.pdbx_seq_one_letter_code
_entity_poly.pdbx_strand_id
1 'polypeptide(L)'
;MAEDSSGAPSEQEASCSSLAGDNRTDDATAALRSKCVELLISALSPDHSELAAQVERHIHRIHARNPLKYKACVRSKVANLKNPKNSHLHMGLMSGSLTPEGLARMSAEEMACAELRRLREEYSSGGVSERQLPHGVEGTETRRLRCQRCGGSDCRVTQVNRGTLFLPAWVRRAGPDDQAMTFVTCRTCGQQWYHSGWLCL
;
A
#
# COMPACT_ATOMS: atom_id res chain seq x y z
N MET A 1 -18.68 30.47 -61.26
CA MET A 1 -17.52 31.33 -61.51
C MET A 1 -16.59 31.15 -60.34
N ALA A 2 -15.67 30.53 -60.66
CA ALA A 2 -14.19 30.59 -60.67
C ALA A 2 -13.64 30.03 -59.34
N GLU A 3 -13.03 28.86 -59.30
CA GLU A 3 -11.59 28.58 -59.58
C GLU A 3 -10.71 29.24 -58.49
N ASP A 4 -9.73 28.64 -57.88
CA ASP A 4 -8.80 27.57 -58.24
C ASP A 4 -7.74 27.47 -57.17
N SER A 5 -7.00 26.40 -57.22
CA SER A 5 -5.58 26.25 -56.95
C SER A 5 -5.17 25.86 -55.51
N SER A 6 -4.89 24.60 -55.36
CA SER A 6 -3.57 23.96 -55.49
C SER A 6 -2.42 24.63 -54.75
N GLY A 7 -1.86 23.90 -53.84
CA GLY A 7 -0.56 24.22 -53.27
C GLY A 7 -0.14 23.27 -52.18
N ALA A 8 0.27 22.05 -52.52
CA ALA A 8 1.16 21.27 -51.66
C ALA A 8 2.58 21.83 -51.76
N PRO A 9 3.35 21.85 -50.65
CA PRO A 9 4.79 21.72 -50.77
C PRO A 9 5.32 20.50 -50.00
N SER A 10 5.88 19.63 -50.83
CA SER A 10 7.18 18.97 -50.67
C SER A 10 7.69 18.60 -49.29
N GLU A 11 7.79 17.28 -49.16
CA GLU A 11 8.68 16.60 -48.25
C GLU A 11 10.09 17.15 -48.30
N GLN A 12 10.60 17.62 -47.18
CA GLN A 12 12.03 17.77 -46.98
C GLN A 12 12.42 16.81 -45.87
N GLU A 13 13.12 15.78 -46.29
CA GLU A 13 13.87 14.84 -45.47
C GLU A 13 14.86 15.63 -44.60
N ALA A 14 14.58 15.74 -43.32
CA ALA A 14 15.55 16.12 -42.30
C ALA A 14 16.28 14.87 -41.85
N SER A 15 17.44 14.67 -42.45
CA SER A 15 18.43 13.66 -42.10
C SER A 15 18.73 13.69 -40.60
N CYS A 16 18.41 12.59 -39.93
CA CYS A 16 18.68 12.34 -38.53
C CYS A 16 20.18 12.09 -38.30
N SER A 17 20.86 13.05 -37.72
CA SER A 17 22.18 12.86 -37.12
C SER A 17 22.03 12.90 -35.60
N SER A 18 21.71 11.75 -34.99
CA SER A 18 21.71 11.58 -33.54
C SER A 18 22.25 10.21 -33.14
N LEU A 19 23.56 10.02 -33.31
CA LEU A 19 24.31 8.87 -32.80
C LEU A 19 25.45 9.27 -31.85
N ALA A 20 25.32 10.34 -31.07
CA ALA A 20 26.35 10.78 -30.14
C ALA A 20 25.88 10.93 -28.68
N GLY A 21 24.63 10.50 -28.35
CA GLY A 21 24.05 10.66 -26.99
C GLY A 21 24.10 9.41 -26.13
N ASP A 22 24.37 8.23 -26.67
CA ASP A 22 24.14 6.96 -25.96
C ASP A 22 25.31 6.52 -25.07
N ASN A 23 26.53 6.88 -25.40
CA ASN A 23 27.73 6.39 -24.70
C ASN A 23 27.98 7.03 -23.32
N ARG A 24 27.46 8.24 -23.05
CA ARG A 24 27.60 8.92 -21.74
C ARG A 24 26.59 8.43 -20.69
N THR A 25 25.43 8.03 -21.11
CA THR A 25 24.39 7.49 -20.23
C THR A 25 24.76 6.08 -19.77
N ASP A 26 25.36 5.28 -20.64
CA ASP A 26 25.79 3.92 -20.32
C ASP A 26 26.93 3.90 -19.31
N ASP A 27 27.91 4.78 -19.46
CA ASP A 27 29.03 4.89 -18.52
C ASP A 27 28.60 5.38 -17.13
N ALA A 28 27.69 6.38 -17.08
CA ALA A 28 27.09 6.84 -15.83
C ALA A 28 26.25 5.76 -15.12
N THR A 29 25.55 4.95 -15.90
CA THR A 29 24.78 3.82 -15.35
C THR A 29 25.68 2.70 -14.85
N ALA A 30 26.77 2.40 -15.56
CA ALA A 30 27.76 1.41 -15.15
C ALA A 30 28.45 1.83 -13.84
N ALA A 31 28.88 3.07 -13.73
CA ALA A 31 29.49 3.62 -12.52
C ALA A 31 28.51 3.60 -11.32
N LEU A 32 27.24 3.90 -11.57
CA LEU A 32 26.19 3.81 -10.54
C LEU A 32 26.01 2.36 -10.06
N ARG A 33 25.98 1.40 -10.97
CA ARG A 33 25.81 -0.02 -10.66
C ARG A 33 26.99 -0.54 -9.85
N SER A 34 28.22 -0.19 -10.20
CA SER A 34 29.43 -0.55 -9.43
C SER A 34 29.33 -0.08 -7.99
N LYS A 35 28.93 1.19 -7.76
CA LYS A 35 28.69 1.71 -6.41
C LYS A 35 27.59 0.97 -5.65
N CYS A 36 26.54 0.54 -6.34
CA CYS A 36 25.46 -0.26 -5.72
C CYS A 36 25.94 -1.64 -5.30
N VAL A 37 26.77 -2.28 -6.10
CA VAL A 37 27.42 -3.56 -5.74
C VAL A 37 28.33 -3.39 -4.52
N GLU A 38 29.16 -2.34 -4.46
CA GLU A 38 30.01 -2.05 -3.31
C GLU A 38 29.20 -1.88 -2.01
N LEU A 39 28.06 -1.16 -2.08
CA LEU A 39 27.16 -1.01 -0.94
C LEU A 39 26.56 -2.35 -0.48
N LEU A 40 26.21 -3.23 -1.41
CA LEU A 40 25.71 -4.57 -1.08
C LEU A 40 26.81 -5.46 -0.50
N ILE A 41 28.03 -5.40 -1.03
CA ILE A 41 29.19 -6.10 -0.46
C ILE A 41 29.44 -5.64 0.98
N SER A 42 29.38 -4.32 1.25
CA SER A 42 29.53 -3.79 2.60
C SER A 42 28.45 -4.24 3.59
N ALA A 43 27.32 -4.72 3.08
CA ALA A 43 26.21 -5.24 3.89
C ALA A 43 26.24 -6.74 4.07
N LEU A 44 26.83 -7.49 3.12
CA LEU A 44 26.87 -8.97 3.12
C LEU A 44 28.19 -9.55 3.65
N SER A 45 29.28 -8.82 3.58
CA SER A 45 30.68 -9.20 3.80
C SER A 45 31.45 -9.36 2.49
N PRO A 46 32.76 -9.06 2.48
CA PRO A 46 33.60 -9.07 1.28
C PRO A 46 33.69 -10.44 0.61
N ASP A 47 33.56 -11.53 1.39
CA ASP A 47 33.64 -12.91 0.87
C ASP A 47 32.48 -13.28 -0.06
N HIS A 48 31.39 -12.50 -0.05
CA HIS A 48 30.17 -12.76 -0.81
C HIS A 48 29.92 -11.76 -1.96
N SER A 49 30.99 -11.33 -2.60
CA SER A 49 30.95 -10.35 -3.70
C SER A 49 30.11 -10.82 -4.89
N GLU A 50 30.17 -12.10 -5.24
CA GLU A 50 29.36 -12.65 -6.33
C GLU A 50 27.87 -12.65 -5.98
N LEU A 51 27.52 -12.96 -4.73
CA LEU A 51 26.13 -12.90 -4.26
C LEU A 51 25.57 -11.47 -4.31
N ALA A 52 26.37 -10.49 -3.89
CA ALA A 52 26.02 -9.07 -4.00
C ALA A 52 25.79 -8.64 -5.45
N ALA A 53 26.64 -9.09 -6.38
CA ALA A 53 26.50 -8.80 -7.81
C ALA A 53 25.24 -9.47 -8.39
N GLN A 54 24.88 -10.68 -7.95
CA GLN A 54 23.64 -11.34 -8.35
C GLN A 54 22.41 -10.58 -7.86
N VAL A 55 22.38 -10.15 -6.60
CA VAL A 55 21.29 -9.34 -6.04
C VAL A 55 21.12 -8.04 -6.83
N GLU A 56 22.23 -7.32 -7.08
CA GLU A 56 22.19 -6.07 -7.89
C GLU A 56 21.61 -6.33 -9.27
N ARG A 57 22.08 -7.37 -9.95
CA ARG A 57 21.65 -7.76 -11.30
C ARG A 57 20.15 -7.98 -11.36
N HIS A 58 19.58 -8.66 -10.37
CA HIS A 58 18.13 -8.87 -10.26
C HIS A 58 17.37 -7.57 -9.97
N ILE A 59 17.87 -6.72 -9.07
CA ILE A 59 17.26 -5.40 -8.80
C ILE A 59 17.28 -4.52 -10.04
N HIS A 60 18.40 -4.49 -10.75
CA HIS A 60 18.53 -3.73 -12.00
C HIS A 60 17.52 -4.24 -13.05
N ARG A 61 17.39 -5.55 -13.23
CA ARG A 61 16.41 -6.14 -14.18
C ARG A 61 14.96 -5.74 -13.88
N ILE A 62 14.61 -5.64 -12.59
CA ILE A 62 13.25 -5.24 -12.16
C ILE A 62 13.01 -3.74 -12.39
N HIS A 63 14.05 -2.90 -12.18
CA HIS A 63 13.90 -1.44 -12.16
C HIS A 63 14.70 -0.74 -13.27
N ALA A 64 15.10 -1.43 -14.34
CA ALA A 64 15.94 -0.91 -15.43
C ALA A 64 15.42 0.42 -16.03
N ARG A 65 14.09 0.58 -16.11
CA ARG A 65 13.46 1.77 -16.69
C ARG A 65 13.35 2.95 -15.71
N ASN A 66 13.65 2.76 -14.42
CA ASN A 66 13.45 3.82 -13.42
C ASN A 66 14.63 3.87 -12.44
N PRO A 67 15.62 4.74 -12.69
CA PRO A 67 16.82 4.85 -11.87
C PRO A 67 16.53 5.32 -10.45
N LEU A 68 15.44 6.06 -10.20
CA LEU A 68 15.03 6.47 -8.85
C LEU A 68 14.54 5.28 -8.04
N LYS A 69 13.68 4.44 -8.61
CA LYS A 69 13.20 3.21 -7.98
C LYS A 69 14.35 2.22 -7.78
N TYR A 70 15.26 2.09 -8.73
CA TYR A 70 16.45 1.27 -8.61
C TYR A 70 17.29 1.67 -7.39
N LYS A 71 17.66 2.96 -7.29
CA LYS A 71 18.43 3.48 -6.15
C LYS A 71 17.71 3.31 -4.82
N ALA A 72 16.41 3.54 -4.78
CA ALA A 72 15.60 3.36 -3.58
C ALA A 72 15.55 1.89 -3.14
N CYS A 73 15.37 0.96 -4.09
CA CYS A 73 15.35 -0.47 -3.83
C CYS A 73 16.69 -0.94 -3.27
N VAL A 74 17.83 -0.58 -3.88
CA VAL A 74 19.16 -0.95 -3.37
C VAL A 74 19.37 -0.42 -1.94
N ARG A 75 19.06 0.86 -1.68
CA ARG A 75 19.19 1.43 -0.33
C ARG A 75 18.34 0.68 0.70
N SER A 76 17.13 0.33 0.34
CA SER A 76 16.23 -0.46 1.21
C SER A 76 16.82 -1.83 1.53
N LYS A 77 17.36 -2.54 0.52
CA LYS A 77 18.00 -3.86 0.74
C LYS A 77 19.24 -3.74 1.62
N VAL A 78 20.12 -2.79 1.33
CA VAL A 78 21.33 -2.52 2.14
C VAL A 78 20.97 -2.20 3.59
N ALA A 79 19.97 -1.34 3.84
CA ALA A 79 19.54 -0.98 5.18
C ALA A 79 18.98 -2.18 5.96
N ASN A 80 18.19 -3.04 5.29
CA ASN A 80 17.64 -4.22 5.92
C ASN A 80 18.69 -5.31 6.18
N LEU A 81 19.65 -5.50 5.28
CA LEU A 81 20.77 -6.43 5.47
C LEU A 81 21.71 -6.01 6.61
N LYS A 82 21.95 -4.70 6.77
CA LYS A 82 22.76 -4.16 7.87
C LYS A 82 22.04 -4.16 9.22
N ASN A 83 20.73 -4.35 9.24
CA ASN A 83 19.96 -4.34 10.48
C ASN A 83 20.15 -5.65 11.26
N PRO A 84 20.70 -5.64 12.48
CA PRO A 84 20.93 -6.85 13.27
C PRO A 84 19.64 -7.60 13.61
N LYS A 85 18.49 -6.91 13.68
CA LYS A 85 17.18 -7.54 13.90
C LYS A 85 16.71 -8.37 12.70
N ASN A 86 17.27 -8.15 11.52
CA ASN A 86 16.92 -8.86 10.28
C ASN A 86 17.98 -9.92 9.89
N SER A 87 18.67 -10.49 10.87
CA SER A 87 19.71 -11.53 10.64
C SER A 87 19.22 -12.71 9.81
N HIS A 88 17.92 -12.99 9.83
CA HIS A 88 17.29 -14.03 9.01
C HIS A 88 17.50 -13.83 7.50
N LEU A 89 17.57 -12.57 7.02
CA LEU A 89 17.83 -12.28 5.60
C LEU A 89 19.26 -12.67 5.22
N HIS A 90 20.22 -12.28 6.07
CA HIS A 90 21.63 -12.61 5.87
C HIS A 90 21.84 -14.12 5.90
N MET A 91 21.34 -14.79 6.96
CA MET A 91 21.44 -16.25 7.10
C MET A 91 20.73 -16.97 5.95
N GLY A 92 19.56 -16.49 5.54
CA GLY A 92 18.81 -17.06 4.43
C GLY A 92 19.56 -17.02 3.10
N LEU A 93 20.27 -15.92 2.82
CA LEU A 93 21.12 -15.79 1.64
C LEU A 93 22.34 -16.71 1.72
N MET A 94 22.98 -16.83 2.90
CA MET A 94 24.16 -17.67 3.08
C MET A 94 23.82 -19.16 2.98
N SER A 95 22.69 -19.59 3.54
CA SER A 95 22.21 -20.96 3.47
C SER A 95 21.60 -21.36 2.12
N GLY A 96 21.39 -20.38 1.22
CA GLY A 96 20.69 -20.60 -0.04
C GLY A 96 19.16 -20.77 0.08
N SER A 97 18.60 -20.68 1.30
CA SER A 97 17.15 -20.73 1.50
C SER A 97 16.42 -19.49 0.95
N LEU A 98 17.13 -18.35 0.90
CA LEU A 98 16.68 -17.15 0.25
C LEU A 98 17.50 -16.91 -1.03
N THR A 99 16.85 -16.91 -2.18
CA THR A 99 17.51 -16.64 -3.45
C THR A 99 17.78 -15.16 -3.63
N PRO A 100 18.86 -14.76 -4.37
CA PRO A 100 19.12 -13.35 -4.72
C PRO A 100 17.96 -12.68 -5.44
N GLU A 101 17.26 -13.42 -6.29
CA GLU A 101 16.05 -12.97 -6.98
C GLU A 101 14.90 -12.74 -5.98
N GLY A 102 14.69 -13.66 -5.04
CA GLY A 102 13.70 -13.55 -3.98
C GLY A 102 13.94 -12.28 -3.16
N LEU A 103 15.17 -12.06 -2.68
CA LEU A 103 15.52 -10.84 -1.96
C LEU A 103 15.25 -9.59 -2.80
N ALA A 104 15.61 -9.58 -4.08
CA ALA A 104 15.40 -8.41 -4.96
C ALA A 104 13.91 -8.03 -5.05
N ARG A 105 13.01 -9.00 -5.06
CA ARG A 105 11.54 -8.80 -5.14
C ARG A 105 10.88 -8.47 -3.81
N MET A 106 11.47 -8.88 -2.70
CA MET A 106 10.88 -8.65 -1.36
C MET A 106 10.52 -7.20 -1.12
N SER A 107 9.36 -6.96 -0.56
CA SER A 107 8.94 -5.66 -0.03
C SER A 107 9.62 -5.35 1.32
N ALA A 108 9.50 -4.10 1.77
CA ALA A 108 10.01 -3.71 3.09
C ALA A 108 9.28 -4.43 4.25
N GLU A 109 8.04 -4.82 4.02
CA GLU A 109 7.23 -5.56 4.99
C GLU A 109 7.68 -7.02 5.12
N GLU A 110 7.96 -7.66 3.99
CA GLU A 110 8.48 -9.03 3.95
C GLU A 110 9.88 -9.16 4.54
N MET A 111 10.72 -8.13 4.38
CA MET A 111 12.06 -8.08 4.98
C MET A 111 12.04 -7.80 6.48
N ALA A 112 10.93 -7.33 7.04
CA ALA A 112 10.83 -7.00 8.45
C ALA A 112 10.97 -8.25 9.33
N CYS A 113 11.59 -8.09 10.50
CA CYS A 113 11.67 -9.17 11.49
C CYS A 113 10.28 -9.60 11.99
N ALA A 114 10.18 -10.83 12.48
CA ALA A 114 8.92 -11.42 12.94
C ALA A 114 8.23 -10.56 14.03
N GLU A 115 9.01 -9.96 14.93
CA GLU A 115 8.51 -9.07 15.98
C GLU A 115 7.81 -7.84 15.38
N LEU A 116 8.45 -7.16 14.42
CA LEU A 116 7.89 -5.98 13.78
C LEU A 116 6.65 -6.30 12.93
N ARG A 117 6.64 -7.45 12.27
CA ARG A 117 5.45 -7.92 11.54
C ARG A 117 4.29 -8.17 12.48
N ARG A 118 4.52 -8.87 13.60
CA ARG A 118 3.50 -9.11 14.63
C ARG A 118 2.94 -7.81 15.20
N LEU A 119 3.79 -6.85 15.55
CA LEU A 119 3.35 -5.56 16.05
C LEU A 119 2.50 -4.80 15.03
N ARG A 120 2.89 -4.80 13.75
CA ARG A 120 2.10 -4.15 12.70
C ARG A 120 0.73 -4.81 12.52
N GLU A 121 0.69 -6.14 12.57
CA GLU A 121 -0.56 -6.90 12.48
C GLU A 121 -1.48 -6.62 13.69
N GLU A 122 -0.92 -6.56 14.90
CA GLU A 122 -1.63 -6.22 16.13
C GLU A 122 -2.23 -4.80 16.05
N TYR A 123 -1.44 -3.80 15.66
CA TYR A 123 -1.94 -2.43 15.46
C TYR A 123 -2.98 -2.34 14.34
N SER A 124 -2.79 -3.06 13.25
CA SER A 124 -3.75 -3.05 12.14
C SER A 124 -5.06 -3.71 12.53
N SER A 125 -5.01 -4.86 13.21
CA SER A 125 -6.20 -5.58 13.66
C SER A 125 -6.95 -4.79 14.75
N GLY A 126 -6.22 -4.21 15.70
CA GLY A 126 -6.78 -3.31 16.71
C GLY A 126 -7.47 -2.10 16.06
N GLY A 127 -6.79 -1.41 15.17
CA GLY A 127 -7.36 -0.26 14.48
C GLY A 127 -8.57 -0.60 13.57
N VAL A 128 -8.60 -1.79 12.99
CA VAL A 128 -9.78 -2.27 12.25
C VAL A 128 -10.93 -2.58 13.22
N SER A 129 -10.64 -3.28 14.33
CA SER A 129 -11.64 -3.62 15.36
C SER A 129 -12.27 -2.39 15.99
N GLU A 130 -11.47 -1.37 16.33
CA GLU A 130 -11.95 -0.11 16.91
C GLU A 130 -12.86 0.68 15.96
N ARG A 131 -12.69 0.47 14.66
CA ARG A 131 -13.42 1.19 13.61
C ARG A 131 -14.62 0.43 13.07
N GLN A 132 -14.72 -0.86 13.37
CA GLN A 132 -15.89 -1.64 13.02
C GLN A 132 -17.03 -1.33 13.97
N LEU A 133 -18.21 -1.07 13.42
CA LEU A 133 -19.43 -1.00 14.21
C LEU A 133 -19.69 -2.38 14.83
N PRO A 134 -20.12 -2.42 16.10
CA PRO A 134 -20.42 -3.69 16.76
C PRO A 134 -21.45 -4.48 15.95
N HIS A 135 -21.05 -5.66 15.52
CA HIS A 135 -21.92 -6.57 14.78
C HIS A 135 -22.85 -7.30 15.75
N GLY A 136 -24.06 -6.76 15.95
CA GLY A 136 -25.23 -7.50 16.43
C GLY A 136 -25.22 -8.15 17.80
N VAL A 137 -24.07 -8.24 18.47
CA VAL A 137 -23.94 -8.88 19.79
C VAL A 137 -24.09 -7.87 20.93
N GLU A 138 -23.69 -6.63 20.70
CA GLU A 138 -23.76 -5.53 21.67
C GLU A 138 -24.92 -4.59 21.34
N GLY A 139 -25.60 -4.11 22.36
CA GLY A 139 -26.69 -3.15 22.25
C GLY A 139 -27.91 -3.55 23.09
N THR A 140 -28.75 -2.57 23.37
CA THR A 140 -29.96 -2.74 24.15
C THR A 140 -31.12 -3.19 23.25
N GLU A 141 -31.90 -4.17 23.68
CA GLU A 141 -33.09 -4.61 22.95
C GLU A 141 -34.21 -3.58 23.11
N THR A 142 -34.87 -3.24 22.01
CA THR A 142 -36.00 -2.31 22.02
C THR A 142 -37.11 -2.76 21.08
N ARG A 143 -38.35 -2.49 21.48
CA ARG A 143 -39.54 -2.67 20.66
C ARG A 143 -40.14 -1.36 20.16
N ARG A 144 -39.48 -0.25 20.45
CA ARG A 144 -39.97 1.10 20.09
C ARG A 144 -39.76 1.44 18.62
N LEU A 145 -38.85 0.72 17.95
CA LEU A 145 -38.55 0.90 16.53
C LEU A 145 -39.13 -0.24 15.71
N ARG A 146 -39.64 0.11 14.53
CA ARG A 146 -40.09 -0.87 13.54
C ARG A 146 -39.13 -0.95 12.37
N CYS A 147 -38.79 -2.14 11.98
CA CYS A 147 -37.98 -2.39 10.79
C CYS A 147 -38.75 -2.02 9.53
N GLN A 148 -38.17 -1.17 8.70
CA GLN A 148 -38.77 -0.76 7.43
C GLN A 148 -38.87 -1.91 6.42
N ARG A 149 -38.05 -2.96 6.56
CA ARG A 149 -38.01 -4.09 5.64
C ARG A 149 -39.03 -5.17 5.97
N CYS A 150 -39.14 -5.58 7.23
CA CYS A 150 -40.03 -6.69 7.64
C CYS A 150 -41.17 -6.27 8.55
N GLY A 151 -41.26 -4.99 8.96
CA GLY A 151 -42.29 -4.50 9.87
C GLY A 151 -42.13 -4.98 11.33
N GLY A 152 -41.17 -5.84 11.61
CA GLY A 152 -40.91 -6.37 12.96
C GLY A 152 -40.45 -5.29 13.92
N SER A 153 -40.85 -5.40 15.19
CA SER A 153 -40.46 -4.45 16.25
C SER A 153 -39.33 -4.98 17.16
N ASP A 154 -38.82 -6.16 16.89
CA ASP A 154 -37.71 -6.73 17.66
C ASP A 154 -36.38 -6.21 17.10
N CYS A 155 -35.92 -5.11 17.67
CA CYS A 155 -34.71 -4.42 17.23
C CYS A 155 -33.71 -4.30 18.36
N ARG A 156 -32.42 -4.32 18.00
CA ARG A 156 -31.32 -4.03 18.91
C ARG A 156 -30.71 -2.69 18.53
N VAL A 157 -30.44 -1.86 19.52
CA VAL A 157 -29.91 -0.50 19.33
C VAL A 157 -28.57 -0.32 20.03
N THR A 158 -27.65 0.33 19.34
CA THR A 158 -26.33 0.71 19.87
C THR A 158 -26.16 2.21 19.66
N GLN A 159 -25.79 2.93 20.72
CA GLN A 159 -25.49 4.36 20.59
C GLN A 159 -24.10 4.55 19.98
N VAL A 160 -24.02 5.38 18.97
CA VAL A 160 -22.79 5.69 18.24
C VAL A 160 -22.48 7.17 18.38
N ASN A 161 -21.30 7.49 18.94
CA ASN A 161 -20.86 8.87 19.06
C ASN A 161 -20.30 9.37 17.70
N ARG A 162 -20.49 10.66 17.40
CA ARG A 162 -20.02 11.30 16.14
C ARG A 162 -18.52 11.26 15.92
N GLY A 163 -17.71 11.05 16.96
CA GLY A 163 -16.27 10.89 16.85
C GLY A 163 -15.82 9.62 16.14
N THR A 164 -16.74 8.71 15.82
CA THR A 164 -16.43 7.47 15.11
C THR A 164 -16.18 7.75 13.61
N LEU A 165 -14.98 7.48 13.14
CA LEU A 165 -14.45 7.88 11.82
C LEU A 165 -15.21 7.31 10.60
N PHE A 166 -16.06 6.30 10.78
CA PHE A 166 -16.75 5.58 9.70
C PHE A 166 -18.25 5.83 9.62
N LEU A 167 -18.72 6.96 10.12
CA LEU A 167 -20.10 7.36 9.92
C LEU A 167 -20.35 7.73 8.45
N PRO A 168 -21.48 7.32 7.86
CA PRO A 168 -21.87 7.72 6.51
C PRO A 168 -21.86 9.25 6.34
N ALA A 169 -21.61 9.74 5.12
CA ALA A 169 -21.47 11.18 4.85
C ALA A 169 -22.71 11.99 5.22
N TRP A 170 -23.92 11.40 5.12
CA TRP A 170 -25.18 12.06 5.50
C TRP A 170 -25.32 12.24 7.01
N VAL A 171 -24.79 11.31 7.80
CA VAL A 171 -24.72 11.39 9.27
C VAL A 171 -23.77 12.50 9.71
N ARG A 172 -22.63 12.65 9.02
CA ARG A 172 -21.63 13.67 9.35
C ARG A 172 -22.11 15.10 9.04
N ARG A 173 -23.11 15.26 8.18
CA ARG A 173 -23.66 16.58 7.76
C ARG A 173 -24.82 17.07 8.63
N ALA A 174 -25.34 16.24 9.52
CA ALA A 174 -26.40 16.64 10.43
C ALA A 174 -25.91 17.75 11.40
N GLY A 175 -26.82 18.63 11.84
CA GLY A 175 -26.50 19.84 12.61
C GLY A 175 -25.88 19.57 14.00
N PRO A 176 -25.50 20.64 14.73
CA PRO A 176 -24.82 20.50 16.02
C PRO A 176 -25.67 19.86 17.13
N ASP A 177 -26.99 19.83 16.98
CA ASP A 177 -27.92 19.28 18.00
C ASP A 177 -28.04 17.75 17.96
N ASP A 178 -27.59 17.11 16.90
CA ASP A 178 -27.64 15.64 16.74
C ASP A 178 -26.32 14.99 17.13
N GLN A 179 -25.91 15.09 18.38
CA GLN A 179 -24.62 14.54 18.84
C GLN A 179 -24.61 13.01 19.01
N ALA A 180 -25.75 12.38 19.18
CA ALA A 180 -25.87 10.93 19.32
C ALA A 180 -26.73 10.35 18.21
N MET A 181 -26.23 9.32 17.57
CA MET A 181 -26.97 8.52 16.60
C MET A 181 -27.13 7.11 17.12
N THR A 182 -28.28 6.54 16.83
CA THR A 182 -28.58 5.18 17.22
C THR A 182 -28.43 4.26 16.00
N PHE A 183 -27.53 3.30 16.12
CA PHE A 183 -27.42 2.23 15.14
C PHE A 183 -28.40 1.11 15.50
N VAL A 184 -29.24 0.74 14.57
CA VAL A 184 -30.34 -0.21 14.78
C VAL A 184 -30.13 -1.45 13.94
N THR A 185 -30.25 -2.61 14.55
CA THR A 185 -30.23 -3.92 13.87
C THR A 185 -31.55 -4.66 14.16
N CYS A 186 -32.27 -5.02 13.11
CA CYS A 186 -33.46 -5.86 13.24
C CYS A 186 -33.07 -7.31 13.51
N ARG A 187 -33.57 -7.93 14.58
CA ARG A 187 -33.29 -9.33 14.91
C ARG A 187 -33.99 -10.32 13.97
N THR A 188 -35.13 -9.91 13.38
CA THR A 188 -35.93 -10.79 12.53
C THR A 188 -35.33 -10.97 11.12
N CYS A 189 -34.86 -9.89 10.51
CA CYS A 189 -34.37 -9.93 9.12
C CYS A 189 -32.93 -9.47 8.92
N GLY A 190 -32.22 -9.10 10.00
CA GLY A 190 -30.82 -8.63 9.94
C GLY A 190 -30.62 -7.25 9.31
N GLN A 191 -31.68 -6.53 8.95
CA GLN A 191 -31.58 -5.18 8.40
C GLN A 191 -30.95 -4.24 9.41
N GLN A 192 -30.00 -3.41 8.94
CA GLN A 192 -29.30 -2.42 9.75
C GLN A 192 -29.54 -1.03 9.18
N TRP A 193 -29.72 -0.04 10.07
CA TRP A 193 -29.87 1.37 9.68
C TRP A 193 -29.50 2.31 10.82
N TYR A 194 -29.27 3.57 10.49
CA TYR A 194 -29.11 4.63 11.49
C TYR A 194 -30.43 5.36 11.74
N HIS A 195 -30.76 5.53 12.99
CA HIS A 195 -31.90 6.33 13.42
C HIS A 195 -31.39 7.67 14.00
N SER A 196 -31.87 8.77 13.44
CA SER A 196 -31.59 10.10 13.95
C SER A 196 -32.58 10.41 15.09
N GLY A 197 -32.08 10.49 16.29
CA GLY A 197 -32.87 10.87 17.46
C GLY A 197 -32.47 10.07 18.69
N TRP A 198 -32.73 10.69 19.85
CA TRP A 198 -32.57 10.03 21.15
C TRP A 198 -33.67 9.00 21.35
N LEU A 199 -33.29 7.77 21.54
CA LEU A 199 -34.16 6.75 22.08
C LEU A 199 -33.90 6.67 23.58
N CYS A 200 -34.88 7.11 24.40
CA CYS A 200 -34.88 6.77 25.82
C CYS A 200 -35.09 5.26 25.93
N LEU A 201 -34.04 4.54 26.19
CA LEU A 201 -34.02 3.10 26.39
C LEU A 201 -34.51 2.73 27.77
#